data_2a94d426246fe8d8c5c8cca2923c5c68
#
_entry.id   2a94d426246fe8d8c5c8cca2923c5c68
#
_cell.length_a   1.000
_cell.length_b   1.000
_cell.length_c   1.000
_cell.angle_alpha   90.00
_cell.angle_beta   90.00
_cell.angle_gamma   90.00
#
_symmetry.space_group_name_H-M   'P 1'
#
loop_
_entity.id
_entity.type
_entity.pdbx_description
1 polymer ?
#
loop_
_entity_poly.entity_id
_entity_poly.type
_entity_poly.pdbx_seq_one_letter_code
_entity_poly.pdbx_strand_id
1 'polypeptide(L)'
;MAIVINMPRLSDTMTEGVVAKWHVKIGDAITEGTLLAEIETDKATMDFEAFPGQEGTLLHIGVQEGQTSPVDTILAVIGAKGEDISALLAGGGAAPAAPAAEAAPAAAPAAAAPAAAPVAEAPVAAPAPAAASTDARVKASPLAKSMAADKGVDLSTVQGSGEGGRIVKRDIESAASGASAPAPAAAPAAVSFPSSGYQDTPISQMRKTIAKRLSESKFTAPHFYLTMSVDMDAAIEARQALNATGDHKISFNDLVVKAVSKALKKHPAVNSAWLGDVIRTNYDVHVGVAVAVEDGLLVPVIRHADAKSLTQISAEVKDFAQRAKTKKLQPADWEGNTFTISNLGMFGIDQFTAIVNPPDSCILAVGGIQAVPVVKNGQVVPGNIMKLTLSCDHRVVDGATGSAFLNSVKAFLESPVTMML
;
A
#
# COMPACT_ATOMS: atom_id res chain seq x y z
N MET A 1 -15.20 -43.04 -9.24
CA MET A 1 -15.91 -42.25 -8.22
C MET A 1 -15.34 -40.85 -8.21
N ALA A 2 -16.18 -39.86 -8.35
CA ALA A 2 -15.71 -38.47 -8.33
C ALA A 2 -15.18 -38.07 -6.94
N ILE A 3 -14.07 -37.35 -6.92
CA ILE A 3 -13.37 -36.88 -5.73
C ILE A 3 -13.61 -35.38 -5.66
N VAL A 4 -14.09 -34.90 -4.51
CA VAL A 4 -14.27 -33.46 -4.24
C VAL A 4 -13.00 -32.93 -3.62
N ILE A 5 -12.45 -31.90 -4.22
CA ILE A 5 -11.33 -31.14 -3.68
C ILE A 5 -11.90 -29.86 -3.08
N ASN A 6 -11.71 -29.71 -1.79
CA ASN A 6 -12.12 -28.51 -1.07
C ASN A 6 -10.98 -27.50 -0.98
N MET A 7 -11.31 -26.22 -0.76
CA MET A 7 -10.36 -25.15 -0.48
C MET A 7 -9.51 -25.53 0.74
N PRO A 8 -8.21 -25.79 0.57
CA PRO A 8 -7.36 -26.25 1.67
C PRO A 8 -7.05 -25.11 2.63
N ARG A 9 -6.85 -25.44 3.90
CA ARG A 9 -6.29 -24.52 4.87
C ARG A 9 -4.76 -24.53 4.73
N LEU A 10 -4.21 -23.57 3.99
CA LEU A 10 -2.77 -23.45 3.75
C LEU A 10 -2.02 -22.66 4.84
N SER A 11 -2.75 -22.06 5.80
CA SER A 11 -2.21 -21.31 6.93
C SER A 11 -3.13 -21.47 8.14
N ASP A 12 -2.56 -21.49 9.36
CA ASP A 12 -3.32 -21.64 10.62
C ASP A 12 -4.34 -20.52 10.85
N THR A 13 -4.09 -19.35 10.28
CA THR A 13 -4.96 -18.16 10.39
C THR A 13 -5.92 -18.00 9.20
N MET A 14 -5.83 -18.88 8.19
CA MET A 14 -6.63 -18.79 6.98
C MET A 14 -8.09 -19.18 7.22
N THR A 15 -9.00 -18.25 6.98
CA THR A 15 -10.44 -18.46 7.00
C THR A 15 -11.06 -18.47 5.59
N GLU A 16 -10.38 -17.82 4.64
CA GLU A 16 -10.77 -17.73 3.23
C GLU A 16 -9.51 -17.66 2.35
N GLY A 17 -9.63 -18.09 1.08
CA GLY A 17 -8.58 -17.98 0.07
C GLY A 17 -9.12 -17.42 -1.23
N VAL A 18 -8.26 -16.87 -2.06
CA VAL A 18 -8.58 -16.43 -3.42
C VAL A 18 -7.85 -17.31 -4.41
N VAL A 19 -8.54 -17.82 -5.40
CA VAL A 19 -7.89 -18.50 -6.53
C VAL A 19 -7.28 -17.42 -7.44
N ALA A 20 -5.97 -17.24 -7.37
CA ALA A 20 -5.27 -16.23 -8.17
C ALA A 20 -5.27 -16.65 -9.65
N LYS A 21 -5.01 -17.94 -9.93
CA LYS A 21 -4.95 -18.47 -11.28
C LYS A 21 -5.19 -19.96 -11.31
N TRP A 22 -5.91 -20.46 -12.35
CA TRP A 22 -5.99 -21.86 -12.68
C TRP A 22 -4.95 -22.25 -13.74
N HIS A 23 -4.24 -23.34 -13.51
CA HIS A 23 -3.28 -23.92 -14.48
C HIS A 23 -3.87 -25.05 -15.30
N VAL A 24 -5.06 -25.54 -14.92
CA VAL A 24 -5.80 -26.61 -15.56
C VAL A 24 -7.20 -26.17 -15.98
N LYS A 25 -7.77 -26.83 -16.99
CA LYS A 25 -9.12 -26.56 -17.50
C LYS A 25 -10.02 -27.76 -17.32
N ILE A 26 -11.34 -27.52 -17.30
CA ILE A 26 -12.33 -28.60 -17.29
C ILE A 26 -12.07 -29.53 -18.48
N GLY A 27 -11.90 -30.81 -18.21
CA GLY A 27 -11.58 -31.85 -19.19
C GLY A 27 -10.11 -32.27 -19.22
N ASP A 28 -9.22 -31.56 -18.54
CA ASP A 28 -7.81 -31.94 -18.46
C ASP A 28 -7.61 -33.17 -17.56
N ALA A 29 -6.62 -33.98 -17.90
CA ALA A 29 -6.22 -35.11 -17.08
C ALA A 29 -5.32 -34.64 -15.93
N ILE A 30 -5.69 -35.01 -14.72
CA ILE A 30 -4.96 -34.68 -13.49
C ILE A 30 -4.24 -35.93 -13.01
N THR A 31 -2.96 -35.78 -12.67
CA THR A 31 -2.12 -36.80 -12.06
C THR A 31 -1.52 -36.25 -10.77
N GLU A 32 -1.02 -37.13 -9.91
CA GLU A 32 -0.29 -36.72 -8.71
C GLU A 32 0.83 -35.69 -9.02
N GLY A 33 0.89 -34.59 -8.25
CA GLY A 33 1.85 -33.51 -8.45
C GLY A 33 1.49 -32.53 -9.59
N THR A 34 0.33 -32.69 -10.24
CA THR A 34 -0.13 -31.68 -11.22
C THR A 34 -0.48 -30.39 -10.52
N LEU A 35 0.11 -29.27 -10.93
CA LEU A 35 -0.23 -27.94 -10.44
C LEU A 35 -1.66 -27.57 -10.90
N LEU A 36 -2.58 -27.47 -9.96
CA LEU A 36 -3.99 -27.19 -10.22
C LEU A 36 -4.26 -25.69 -10.28
N ALA A 37 -3.87 -24.97 -9.22
CA ALA A 37 -4.14 -23.55 -9.09
C ALA A 37 -3.13 -22.85 -8.19
N GLU A 38 -3.00 -21.53 -8.35
CA GLU A 38 -2.33 -20.66 -7.38
C GLU A 38 -3.40 -20.09 -6.44
N ILE A 39 -3.22 -20.30 -5.13
CA ILE A 39 -4.14 -19.82 -4.09
C ILE A 39 -3.46 -18.70 -3.31
N GLU A 40 -4.04 -17.51 -3.36
CA GLU A 40 -3.63 -16.38 -2.53
C GLU A 40 -4.23 -16.54 -1.13
N THR A 41 -3.35 -16.61 -0.13
CA THR A 41 -3.69 -16.71 1.28
C THR A 41 -3.48 -15.37 1.98
N ASP A 42 -3.75 -15.31 3.27
CA ASP A 42 -3.49 -14.15 4.13
C ASP A 42 -1.98 -13.82 4.27
N LYS A 43 -1.08 -14.72 3.85
CA LYS A 43 0.37 -14.56 4.03
C LYS A 43 1.16 -14.58 2.71
N ALA A 44 0.75 -15.37 1.74
CA ALA A 44 1.43 -15.53 0.46
C ALA A 44 0.53 -16.20 -0.58
N THR A 45 0.91 -16.09 -1.86
CA THR A 45 0.36 -16.95 -2.91
C THR A 45 1.10 -18.28 -2.88
N MET A 46 0.36 -19.38 -2.83
CA MET A 46 0.89 -20.73 -2.76
C MET A 46 0.39 -21.57 -3.92
N ASP A 47 1.27 -22.39 -4.44
CA ASP A 47 0.95 -23.36 -5.47
C ASP A 47 0.16 -24.51 -4.84
N PHE A 48 -0.98 -24.86 -5.45
CA PHE A 48 -1.80 -25.98 -5.04
C PHE A 48 -1.72 -27.09 -6.07
N GLU A 49 -1.11 -28.19 -5.65
CA GLU A 49 -0.89 -29.39 -6.48
C GLU A 49 -1.85 -30.51 -6.08
N ALA A 50 -2.13 -31.41 -7.02
CA ALA A 50 -2.93 -32.60 -6.77
C ALA A 50 -2.18 -33.57 -5.84
N PHE A 51 -2.83 -33.99 -4.74
CA PHE A 51 -2.30 -34.94 -3.78
C PHE A 51 -2.40 -36.39 -4.29
N PRO A 52 -1.63 -37.32 -3.70
CA PRO A 52 -1.77 -38.76 -3.98
C PRO A 52 -3.23 -39.24 -3.84
N GLY A 53 -3.74 -39.92 -4.86
CA GLY A 53 -5.13 -40.39 -4.91
C GLY A 53 -6.11 -39.40 -5.52
N GLN A 54 -5.69 -38.21 -5.95
CA GLN A 54 -6.52 -37.23 -6.66
C GLN A 54 -6.26 -37.30 -8.18
N GLU A 55 -6.41 -38.49 -8.77
CA GLU A 55 -6.18 -38.72 -10.19
C GLU A 55 -7.50 -38.80 -10.94
N GLY A 56 -7.54 -38.30 -12.18
CA GLY A 56 -8.72 -38.38 -13.04
C GLY A 56 -8.82 -37.23 -14.02
N THR A 57 -10.03 -36.91 -14.43
CA THR A 57 -10.32 -35.75 -15.28
C THR A 57 -10.96 -34.65 -14.44
N LEU A 58 -10.57 -33.40 -14.63
CA LEU A 58 -11.20 -32.25 -13.98
C LEU A 58 -12.61 -32.07 -14.55
N LEU A 59 -13.64 -32.33 -13.74
CA LEU A 59 -15.06 -32.29 -14.16
C LEU A 59 -15.71 -30.94 -13.87
N HIS A 60 -15.30 -30.28 -12.79
CA HIS A 60 -15.91 -29.02 -12.36
C HIS A 60 -14.92 -28.11 -11.62
N ILE A 61 -15.05 -26.80 -11.83
CA ILE A 61 -14.37 -25.74 -11.10
C ILE A 61 -15.43 -24.99 -10.29
N GLY A 62 -15.36 -25.10 -8.96
CA GLY A 62 -16.32 -24.49 -8.05
C GLY A 62 -16.04 -23.01 -7.75
N VAL A 63 -14.76 -22.60 -7.81
CA VAL A 63 -14.32 -21.22 -7.54
C VAL A 63 -13.59 -20.67 -8.74
N GLN A 64 -14.05 -19.55 -9.29
CA GLN A 64 -13.45 -18.92 -10.47
C GLN A 64 -12.17 -18.15 -10.12
N GLU A 65 -11.34 -17.86 -11.12
CA GLU A 65 -10.17 -16.97 -10.96
C GLU A 65 -10.58 -15.61 -10.39
N GLY A 66 -9.83 -15.13 -9.40
CA GLY A 66 -10.09 -13.88 -8.70
C GLY A 66 -11.21 -13.93 -7.66
N GLN A 67 -11.86 -15.08 -7.47
CA GLN A 67 -12.97 -15.24 -6.52
C GLN A 67 -12.46 -15.67 -5.14
N THR A 68 -12.97 -15.01 -4.09
CA THR A 68 -12.74 -15.39 -2.69
C THR A 68 -13.69 -16.52 -2.29
N SER A 69 -13.17 -17.54 -1.61
CA SER A 69 -13.96 -18.65 -1.08
C SER A 69 -13.50 -19.03 0.33
N PRO A 70 -14.43 -19.33 1.26
CA PRO A 70 -14.10 -19.87 2.56
C PRO A 70 -13.33 -21.20 2.47
N VAL A 71 -12.54 -21.51 3.48
CA VAL A 71 -11.91 -22.83 3.66
C VAL A 71 -13.01 -23.89 3.72
N ASP A 72 -12.68 -25.10 3.23
CA ASP A 72 -13.60 -26.26 3.11
C ASP A 72 -14.73 -26.11 2.07
N THR A 73 -14.80 -25.02 1.29
CA THR A 73 -15.71 -24.91 0.13
C THR A 73 -15.19 -25.73 -1.04
N ILE A 74 -16.08 -26.26 -1.85
CA ILE A 74 -15.72 -27.05 -3.05
C ILE A 74 -14.91 -26.17 -4.01
N LEU A 75 -13.64 -26.52 -4.18
CA LEU A 75 -12.71 -25.87 -5.11
C LEU A 75 -12.81 -26.49 -6.50
N ALA A 76 -12.75 -27.82 -6.58
CA ALA A 76 -12.80 -28.57 -7.82
C ALA A 76 -13.38 -29.97 -7.61
N VAL A 77 -13.84 -30.61 -8.69
CA VAL A 77 -14.25 -32.01 -8.67
C VAL A 77 -13.50 -32.76 -9.77
N ILE A 78 -12.81 -33.83 -9.37
CA ILE A 78 -12.06 -34.73 -10.27
C ILE A 78 -12.78 -36.09 -10.30
N GLY A 79 -12.90 -36.72 -11.48
CA GLY A 79 -13.53 -38.03 -11.62
C GLY A 79 -13.31 -38.66 -12.99
N ALA A 80 -14.06 -39.72 -13.31
CA ALA A 80 -14.04 -40.33 -14.62
C ALA A 80 -14.72 -39.42 -15.67
N LYS A 81 -14.20 -39.41 -16.89
CA LYS A 81 -14.78 -38.58 -17.97
C LYS A 81 -16.27 -38.91 -18.19
N GLY A 82 -17.16 -37.91 -17.96
CA GLY A 82 -18.58 -38.02 -18.11
C GLY A 82 -19.33 -38.55 -16.86
N GLU A 83 -18.69 -38.67 -15.73
CA GLU A 83 -19.33 -39.02 -14.45
C GLU A 83 -20.29 -37.92 -13.99
N ASP A 84 -21.49 -38.33 -13.54
CA ASP A 84 -22.49 -37.35 -13.04
C ASP A 84 -22.13 -36.87 -11.65
N ILE A 85 -21.89 -35.56 -11.54
CA ILE A 85 -21.47 -34.87 -10.30
C ILE A 85 -22.62 -34.08 -9.66
N SER A 86 -23.87 -34.16 -10.21
CA SER A 86 -25.01 -33.35 -9.75
C SER A 86 -25.33 -33.57 -8.28
N ALA A 87 -25.21 -34.82 -7.81
CA ALA A 87 -25.44 -35.17 -6.41
C ALA A 87 -24.37 -34.60 -5.46
N LEU A 88 -23.11 -34.49 -5.91
CA LEU A 88 -22.00 -33.93 -5.11
C LEU A 88 -22.08 -32.41 -5.01
N LEU A 89 -22.55 -31.73 -6.07
CA LEU A 89 -22.73 -30.27 -6.06
C LEU A 89 -23.97 -29.87 -5.23
N ALA A 90 -25.01 -30.73 -5.15
CA ALA A 90 -26.20 -30.46 -4.34
C ALA A 90 -25.97 -30.68 -2.84
N GLY A 91 -24.97 -31.50 -2.45
CA GLY A 91 -24.62 -31.78 -1.04
C GLY A 91 -23.66 -30.76 -0.39
N GLY A 92 -23.00 -29.89 -1.17
CA GLY A 92 -21.99 -28.97 -0.69
C GLY A 92 -22.48 -27.62 -0.14
N GLY A 93 -23.79 -27.43 0.01
CA GLY A 93 -24.43 -26.15 0.35
C GLY A 93 -24.92 -25.95 1.78
N ALA A 94 -24.48 -26.73 2.75
CA ALA A 94 -24.88 -26.52 4.15
C ALA A 94 -23.77 -25.81 4.93
N ALA A 95 -23.80 -24.47 4.95
CA ALA A 95 -23.10 -23.69 5.97
C ALA A 95 -23.68 -24.05 7.36
N PRO A 96 -22.86 -24.32 8.40
CA PRO A 96 -23.38 -24.45 9.75
C PRO A 96 -23.92 -23.09 10.18
N ALA A 97 -25.22 -23.06 10.53
CA ALA A 97 -25.87 -21.91 11.11
C ALA A 97 -25.17 -21.53 12.42
N ALA A 98 -24.76 -20.28 12.52
CA ALA A 98 -24.29 -19.69 13.77
C ALA A 98 -25.39 -19.79 14.83
N PRO A 99 -25.07 -20.09 16.10
CA PRO A 99 -26.07 -20.10 17.17
C PRO A 99 -26.60 -18.69 17.39
N ALA A 100 -27.92 -18.60 17.42
CA ALA A 100 -28.67 -17.39 17.70
C ALA A 100 -28.28 -16.84 19.07
N ALA A 101 -27.76 -15.61 19.10
CA ALA A 101 -27.60 -14.86 20.31
C ALA A 101 -28.98 -14.41 20.82
N GLU A 102 -29.25 -14.75 22.07
CA GLU A 102 -30.43 -14.47 22.87
C GLU A 102 -30.65 -12.93 23.01
N ALA A 103 -31.83 -12.53 22.78
CA ALA A 103 -32.27 -11.14 22.86
C ALA A 103 -32.26 -10.66 24.32
N ALA A 104 -31.63 -9.54 24.61
CA ALA A 104 -31.83 -8.77 25.82
C ALA A 104 -32.56 -7.44 25.51
N PRO A 105 -33.38 -6.93 26.46
CA PRO A 105 -34.57 -6.12 26.12
C PRO A 105 -34.31 -4.64 25.93
N ALA A 106 -35.24 -4.03 25.23
CA ALA A 106 -35.36 -2.62 24.92
C ALA A 106 -35.41 -1.68 26.11
N ALA A 107 -34.73 -0.56 26.03
CA ALA A 107 -35.05 0.65 26.70
C ALA A 107 -35.00 1.84 25.72
N ALA A 108 -36.14 2.41 25.44
CA ALA A 108 -36.34 3.75 24.85
C ALA A 108 -36.61 4.76 25.96
N PRO A 109 -36.86 6.05 25.69
CA PRO A 109 -36.33 7.03 24.73
C PRO A 109 -35.91 8.35 25.39
N ALA A 110 -35.24 9.25 24.72
CA ALA A 110 -35.39 10.70 24.85
C ALA A 110 -34.45 11.41 23.87
N ALA A 111 -35.01 12.08 22.99
CA ALA A 111 -35.43 13.45 22.85
C ALA A 111 -34.46 14.35 22.09
N ALA A 112 -35.04 14.92 21.03
CA ALA A 112 -34.85 16.26 20.49
C ALA A 112 -33.64 16.54 19.57
N ALA A 113 -33.98 16.66 18.30
CA ALA A 113 -33.29 17.48 17.30
C ALA A 113 -33.42 18.97 17.64
N PRO A 114 -32.55 19.81 17.12
CA PRO A 114 -33.07 20.88 16.31
C PRO A 114 -32.46 20.97 14.91
N ALA A 115 -33.35 21.49 14.10
CA ALA A 115 -33.36 21.75 12.71
C ALA A 115 -32.31 22.76 12.20
N ALA A 116 -32.19 22.67 10.89
CA ALA A 116 -31.98 23.71 9.88
C ALA A 116 -30.62 23.62 9.13
N ALA A 117 -30.69 22.96 7.99
CA ALA A 117 -29.81 23.25 6.86
C ALA A 117 -30.40 24.39 6.03
N PRO A 118 -29.62 25.35 5.52
CA PRO A 118 -30.07 26.25 4.48
C PRO A 118 -29.99 25.57 3.12
N VAL A 119 -31.09 25.70 2.40
CA VAL A 119 -31.27 25.29 1.02
C VAL A 119 -30.34 26.10 0.12
N ALA A 120 -29.46 25.46 -0.58
CA ALA A 120 -28.73 26.10 -1.69
C ALA A 120 -29.60 26.08 -2.94
N GLU A 121 -29.88 27.29 -3.43
CA GLU A 121 -30.62 27.64 -4.62
C GLU A 121 -29.92 27.09 -5.87
N ALA A 122 -30.64 26.35 -6.68
CA ALA A 122 -30.14 25.82 -7.98
C ALA A 122 -30.04 26.99 -8.98
N PRO A 123 -29.01 27.05 -9.81
CA PRO A 123 -28.91 28.04 -10.85
C PRO A 123 -29.91 27.75 -11.97
N VAL A 124 -30.68 28.77 -12.29
CA VAL A 124 -31.65 28.82 -13.38
C VAL A 124 -30.94 28.64 -14.69
N ALA A 125 -31.40 27.71 -15.51
CA ALA A 125 -30.93 27.48 -16.87
C ALA A 125 -31.21 28.68 -17.76
N ALA A 126 -30.19 29.20 -18.42
CA ALA A 126 -30.30 30.18 -19.46
C ALA A 126 -31.02 29.60 -20.70
N PRO A 127 -31.90 30.39 -21.39
CA PRO A 127 -32.63 29.88 -22.52
C PRO A 127 -31.71 29.71 -23.74
N ALA A 128 -31.90 28.61 -24.46
CA ALA A 128 -31.25 28.30 -25.71
C ALA A 128 -31.58 29.36 -26.77
N PRO A 129 -30.63 29.74 -27.63
CA PRO A 129 -30.92 30.68 -28.72
C PRO A 129 -31.83 30.04 -29.78
N ALA A 130 -32.93 30.72 -30.04
CA ALA A 130 -33.88 30.35 -31.10
C ALA A 130 -33.21 30.34 -32.47
N ALA A 131 -33.50 29.29 -33.24
CA ALA A 131 -33.10 29.17 -34.63
C ALA A 131 -33.59 30.39 -35.45
N ALA A 132 -32.65 31.12 -36.03
CA ALA A 132 -32.92 32.22 -36.93
C ALA A 132 -33.44 31.66 -38.25
N SER A 133 -34.65 32.02 -38.60
CA SER A 133 -35.25 31.81 -39.92
C SER A 133 -34.47 32.53 -41.03
N THR A 134 -34.13 31.79 -42.05
CA THR A 134 -33.53 32.28 -43.30
C THR A 134 -34.54 33.07 -44.12
N ASP A 135 -34.59 34.38 -43.91
CA ASP A 135 -35.12 35.33 -44.91
C ASP A 135 -34.39 36.68 -44.74
N ALA A 136 -33.11 36.65 -45.07
CA ALA A 136 -32.26 37.82 -44.96
C ALA A 136 -32.27 38.60 -46.25
N ARG A 137 -33.18 39.56 -46.39
CA ARG A 137 -33.04 40.65 -47.31
C ARG A 137 -31.75 41.39 -47.00
N VAL A 138 -30.76 41.26 -47.95
CA VAL A 138 -29.48 41.95 -47.86
C VAL A 138 -29.71 43.47 -47.72
N LYS A 139 -29.41 44.07 -46.58
CA LYS A 139 -29.52 45.48 -46.35
C LYS A 139 -28.29 46.17 -46.89
N ALA A 140 -28.43 46.74 -48.07
CA ALA A 140 -27.39 47.54 -48.69
C ALA A 140 -27.88 48.96 -49.00
N SER A 141 -26.96 49.95 -48.96
CA SER A 141 -27.30 51.33 -49.36
C SER A 141 -27.53 51.40 -50.86
N PRO A 142 -28.38 52.38 -51.38
CA PRO A 142 -28.62 52.48 -52.79
C PRO A 142 -27.32 52.62 -53.62
N LEU A 143 -26.36 53.41 -53.13
CA LEU A 143 -25.06 53.59 -53.73
C LEU A 143 -24.19 52.29 -53.73
N ALA A 144 -24.25 51.51 -52.65
CA ALA A 144 -23.55 50.22 -52.57
C ALA A 144 -24.12 49.20 -53.56
N LYS A 145 -25.44 49.21 -53.77
CA LYS A 145 -26.10 48.36 -54.80
C LYS A 145 -25.68 48.70 -56.20
N SER A 146 -25.62 49.99 -56.60
CA SER A 146 -25.17 50.37 -57.90
C SER A 146 -23.70 50.06 -58.13
N MET A 147 -22.83 50.33 -57.19
CA MET A 147 -21.41 49.99 -57.28
C MET A 147 -21.12 48.48 -57.30
N ALA A 148 -21.90 47.68 -56.62
CA ALA A 148 -21.79 46.22 -56.66
C ALA A 148 -22.15 45.68 -58.04
N ALA A 149 -23.21 46.26 -58.69
CA ALA A 149 -23.60 45.92 -60.03
C ALA A 149 -22.53 46.33 -61.07
N ASP A 150 -21.94 47.51 -60.92
CA ASP A 150 -20.91 48.03 -61.83
C ASP A 150 -19.58 47.23 -61.67
N LYS A 151 -19.27 46.75 -60.52
CA LYS A 151 -18.00 46.00 -60.20
C LYS A 151 -18.16 44.49 -60.18
N GLY A 152 -19.37 43.95 -60.40
CA GLY A 152 -19.63 42.51 -60.42
C GLY A 152 -19.44 41.85 -59.07
N VAL A 153 -19.62 42.56 -57.94
CA VAL A 153 -19.48 42.06 -56.58
C VAL A 153 -20.82 41.57 -56.07
N ASP A 154 -20.87 40.30 -55.66
CA ASP A 154 -22.09 39.70 -55.07
C ASP A 154 -22.29 40.20 -53.60
N LEU A 155 -23.40 40.91 -53.40
CA LEU A 155 -23.77 41.51 -52.10
C LEU A 155 -24.00 40.46 -51.00
N SER A 156 -24.25 39.20 -51.35
CA SER A 156 -24.45 38.16 -50.40
C SER A 156 -23.15 37.70 -49.71
N THR A 157 -22.00 37.97 -50.33
CA THR A 157 -20.68 37.61 -49.87
C THR A 157 -19.96 38.75 -49.12
N VAL A 158 -20.57 39.93 -49.06
CA VAL A 158 -19.97 41.13 -48.47
C VAL A 158 -20.59 41.40 -47.10
N GLN A 159 -19.77 41.45 -46.07
CA GLN A 159 -20.22 41.82 -44.74
C GLN A 159 -20.33 43.35 -44.61
N GLY A 160 -21.54 43.85 -44.29
CA GLY A 160 -21.79 45.29 -44.15
C GLY A 160 -21.22 45.87 -42.85
N SER A 161 -20.44 46.97 -42.97
CA SER A 161 -19.86 47.72 -41.84
C SER A 161 -20.71 48.92 -41.36
N GLY A 162 -21.86 49.20 -42.01
CA GLY A 162 -22.76 50.28 -41.65
C GLY A 162 -23.73 49.97 -40.54
N GLU A 163 -24.42 50.97 -40.03
CA GLU A 163 -25.37 50.86 -38.92
C GLU A 163 -26.44 49.79 -39.16
N GLY A 164 -26.59 48.87 -38.22
CA GLY A 164 -27.47 47.71 -38.35
C GLY A 164 -27.05 46.65 -39.36
N GLY A 165 -25.73 46.54 -39.70
CA GLY A 165 -25.18 45.55 -40.66
C GLY A 165 -25.44 45.90 -42.11
N ARG A 166 -25.66 47.16 -42.44
CA ARG A 166 -25.91 47.64 -43.80
C ARG A 166 -24.59 47.69 -44.60
N ILE A 167 -24.58 47.13 -45.81
CA ILE A 167 -23.46 47.22 -46.73
C ILE A 167 -23.38 48.66 -47.27
N VAL A 168 -22.22 49.29 -47.07
CA VAL A 168 -21.93 50.67 -47.50
C VAL A 168 -20.88 50.67 -48.61
N LYS A 169 -20.69 51.83 -49.29
CA LYS A 169 -19.77 52.03 -50.42
C LYS A 169 -18.36 51.44 -50.16
N ARG A 170 -17.82 51.68 -48.94
CA ARG A 170 -16.47 51.23 -48.54
C ARG A 170 -16.31 49.72 -48.54
N ASP A 171 -17.38 49.01 -48.21
CA ASP A 171 -17.35 47.53 -48.14
C ASP A 171 -17.24 46.92 -49.50
N ILE A 172 -17.89 47.55 -50.55
CA ILE A 172 -17.79 47.14 -51.96
C ILE A 172 -16.41 47.49 -52.55
N GLU A 173 -15.83 48.63 -52.14
CA GLU A 173 -14.48 49.00 -52.58
C GLU A 173 -13.44 48.04 -52.00
N SER A 174 -13.57 47.64 -50.71
CA SER A 174 -12.70 46.66 -50.07
C SER A 174 -12.84 45.27 -50.70
N ALA A 175 -14.08 44.84 -51.00
CA ALA A 175 -14.34 43.55 -51.64
C ALA A 175 -13.79 43.50 -53.10
N ALA A 176 -13.89 44.60 -53.80
CA ALA A 176 -13.39 44.75 -55.22
C ALA A 176 -11.86 44.82 -55.26
N SER A 177 -11.18 45.34 -54.25
CA SER A 177 -9.71 45.41 -54.15
C SER A 177 -9.02 44.15 -53.70
N GLY A 178 -9.74 43.05 -53.46
CA GLY A 178 -9.15 41.75 -53.02
C GLY A 178 -8.48 41.76 -51.65
N ALA A 179 -8.74 42.80 -50.82
CA ALA A 179 -8.24 42.86 -49.48
C ALA A 179 -9.02 41.83 -48.64
N SER A 180 -8.42 40.64 -48.50
CA SER A 180 -8.89 39.62 -47.56
C SER A 180 -8.97 40.23 -46.16
N ALA A 181 -10.13 40.14 -45.52
CA ALA A 181 -10.26 40.50 -44.09
C ALA A 181 -9.21 39.71 -43.29
N PRO A 182 -8.55 40.33 -42.29
CA PRO A 182 -7.65 39.57 -41.43
C PRO A 182 -8.41 38.40 -40.87
N ALA A 183 -7.87 37.20 -41.01
CA ALA A 183 -8.42 35.99 -40.41
C ALA A 183 -8.62 36.23 -38.91
N PRO A 184 -9.73 35.82 -38.29
CA PRO A 184 -9.93 35.97 -36.87
C PRO A 184 -8.74 35.26 -36.16
N ALA A 185 -8.06 36.02 -35.28
CA ALA A 185 -6.97 35.48 -34.48
C ALA A 185 -7.43 34.15 -33.88
N ALA A 186 -6.67 33.09 -34.14
CA ALA A 186 -6.96 31.76 -33.61
C ALA A 186 -7.21 31.91 -32.11
N ALA A 187 -8.39 31.52 -31.66
CA ALA A 187 -8.68 31.45 -30.25
C ALA A 187 -7.59 30.57 -29.59
N PRO A 188 -7.03 30.98 -28.43
CA PRO A 188 -6.02 30.16 -27.77
C PRO A 188 -6.58 28.74 -27.66
N ALA A 189 -5.77 27.78 -28.11
CA ALA A 189 -6.13 26.37 -28.08
C ALA A 189 -6.58 26.03 -26.65
N ALA A 190 -7.81 25.57 -26.51
CA ALA A 190 -8.33 25.14 -25.23
C ALA A 190 -7.36 24.06 -24.71
N VAL A 191 -6.72 24.35 -23.57
CA VAL A 191 -5.89 23.38 -22.88
C VAL A 191 -6.84 22.24 -22.46
N SER A 192 -6.82 21.15 -23.20
CA SER A 192 -7.53 19.94 -22.80
C SER A 192 -6.79 19.38 -21.60
N PHE A 193 -7.32 19.59 -20.41
CA PHE A 193 -6.89 18.84 -19.23
C PHE A 193 -7.24 17.37 -19.49
N PRO A 194 -6.29 16.42 -19.27
CA PRO A 194 -6.66 15.02 -19.28
C PRO A 194 -7.81 14.83 -18.29
N SER A 195 -8.81 14.05 -18.65
CA SER A 195 -9.95 13.78 -17.77
C SER A 195 -9.41 13.33 -16.42
N SER A 196 -9.70 14.10 -15.35
CA SER A 196 -9.39 13.72 -13.98
C SER A 196 -10.28 12.53 -13.63
N GLY A 197 -9.84 11.33 -14.00
CA GLY A 197 -10.46 10.08 -13.63
C GLY A 197 -9.76 9.51 -12.40
N TYR A 198 -10.45 8.67 -11.67
CA TYR A 198 -9.89 7.78 -10.65
C TYR A 198 -9.89 6.36 -11.20
N GLN A 199 -8.98 5.53 -10.66
CA GLN A 199 -8.93 4.12 -10.95
C GLN A 199 -9.08 3.37 -9.63
N ASP A 200 -10.13 2.56 -9.52
CA ASP A 200 -10.29 1.62 -8.40
C ASP A 200 -9.49 0.36 -8.69
N THR A 201 -8.62 -0.01 -7.76
CA THR A 201 -7.79 -1.21 -7.86
C THR A 201 -8.18 -2.15 -6.71
N PRO A 202 -8.59 -3.40 -6.99
CA PRO A 202 -8.86 -4.39 -5.96
C PRO A 202 -7.63 -4.60 -5.07
N ILE A 203 -7.84 -4.68 -3.75
CA ILE A 203 -6.77 -4.94 -2.79
C ILE A 203 -6.54 -6.44 -2.63
N SER A 204 -5.26 -6.86 -2.58
CA SER A 204 -4.88 -8.25 -2.34
C SER A 204 -5.25 -8.72 -0.92
N GLN A 205 -5.32 -10.03 -0.70
CA GLN A 205 -5.56 -10.61 0.63
C GLN A 205 -4.45 -10.23 1.62
N MET A 206 -3.18 -10.23 1.17
CA MET A 206 -2.08 -9.74 1.97
C MET A 206 -2.32 -8.29 2.44
N ARG A 207 -2.78 -7.40 1.55
CA ARG A 207 -3.08 -5.99 1.90
C ARG A 207 -4.24 -5.90 2.90
N LYS A 208 -5.29 -6.73 2.76
CA LYS A 208 -6.41 -6.79 3.72
C LYS A 208 -5.91 -7.21 5.11
N THR A 209 -5.08 -8.25 5.19
CA THR A 209 -4.51 -8.75 6.44
C THR A 209 -3.61 -7.70 7.11
N ILE A 210 -2.73 -7.04 6.34
CA ILE A 210 -1.90 -5.95 6.84
C ILE A 210 -2.78 -4.82 7.40
N ALA A 211 -3.81 -4.38 6.65
CA ALA A 211 -4.70 -3.31 7.07
C ALA A 211 -5.42 -3.66 8.39
N LYS A 212 -5.95 -4.89 8.52
CA LYS A 212 -6.58 -5.39 9.73
C LYS A 212 -5.62 -5.36 10.92
N ARG A 213 -4.43 -5.96 10.80
CA ARG A 213 -3.43 -6.05 11.89
C ARG A 213 -2.93 -4.67 12.32
N LEU A 214 -2.63 -3.78 11.36
CA LEU A 214 -2.16 -2.43 11.67
C LEU A 214 -3.25 -1.59 12.34
N SER A 215 -4.51 -1.69 11.88
CA SER A 215 -5.64 -1.01 12.49
C SER A 215 -5.87 -1.53 13.91
N GLU A 216 -5.89 -2.84 14.11
CA GLU A 216 -6.01 -3.45 15.43
C GLU A 216 -4.93 -2.96 16.38
N SER A 217 -3.65 -3.03 15.98
CA SER A 217 -2.53 -2.54 16.78
C SER A 217 -2.68 -1.06 17.14
N LYS A 218 -2.96 -0.22 16.13
CA LYS A 218 -2.99 1.23 16.31
C LYS A 218 -4.11 1.70 17.23
N PHE A 219 -5.28 1.04 17.18
CA PHE A 219 -6.46 1.44 17.93
C PHE A 219 -6.62 0.73 19.26
N THR A 220 -5.98 -0.43 19.49
CA THR A 220 -6.07 -1.16 20.76
C THR A 220 -4.89 -0.91 21.69
N ALA A 221 -3.67 -0.74 21.16
CA ALA A 221 -2.49 -0.45 21.97
C ALA A 221 -2.31 1.07 22.15
N PRO A 222 -2.28 1.60 23.39
CA PRO A 222 -1.96 3.00 23.65
C PRO A 222 -0.50 3.29 23.29
N HIS A 223 -0.26 3.75 22.07
CA HIS A 223 1.10 4.05 21.60
C HIS A 223 1.63 5.35 22.20
N PHE A 224 2.87 5.32 22.69
CA PHE A 224 3.66 6.51 22.95
C PHE A 224 5.04 6.37 22.28
N TYR A 225 5.73 7.49 22.15
CA TYR A 225 6.92 7.57 21.30
C TYR A 225 8.05 8.28 22.03
N LEU A 226 9.24 7.68 22.00
CA LEU A 226 10.47 8.26 22.54
C LEU A 226 11.48 8.44 21.43
N THR A 227 11.94 9.67 21.22
CA THR A 227 12.95 9.97 20.20
C THR A 227 14.27 10.38 20.86
N MET A 228 15.38 9.83 20.35
CA MET A 228 16.71 10.08 20.84
C MET A 228 17.69 10.29 19.69
N SER A 229 18.61 11.25 19.84
CA SER A 229 19.71 11.46 18.92
C SER A 229 20.95 10.68 19.38
N VAL A 230 21.62 10.03 18.44
CA VAL A 230 22.79 9.18 18.66
C VAL A 230 23.94 9.73 17.82
N ASP A 231 25.11 9.94 18.43
CA ASP A 231 26.34 10.27 17.72
C ASP A 231 26.90 9.02 17.04
N MET A 232 27.01 9.07 15.72
CA MET A 232 27.41 7.92 14.92
C MET A 232 28.87 7.91 14.50
N ASP A 233 29.68 8.90 14.90
CA ASP A 233 31.07 9.03 14.46
C ASP A 233 31.89 7.77 14.80
N ALA A 234 31.81 7.29 16.04
CA ALA A 234 32.50 6.07 16.46
C ALA A 234 31.96 4.80 15.74
N ALA A 235 30.65 4.74 15.48
CA ALA A 235 30.07 3.64 14.72
C ALA A 235 30.51 3.64 13.25
N ILE A 236 30.70 4.82 12.66
CA ILE A 236 31.22 4.96 11.29
C ILE A 236 32.66 4.46 11.22
N GLU A 237 33.52 4.89 12.15
CA GLU A 237 34.92 4.45 12.24
C GLU A 237 35.02 2.94 12.47
N ALA A 238 34.27 2.41 13.43
CA ALA A 238 34.24 0.97 13.72
C ALA A 238 33.81 0.16 12.50
N ARG A 239 32.76 0.59 11.79
CA ARG A 239 32.31 -0.07 10.58
C ARG A 239 33.35 -0.01 9.45
N GLN A 240 34.04 1.12 9.28
CA GLN A 240 35.11 1.26 8.30
C GLN A 240 36.25 0.29 8.60
N ALA A 241 36.69 0.21 9.86
CA ALA A 241 37.73 -0.72 10.30
C ALA A 241 37.33 -2.18 10.08
N LEU A 242 36.10 -2.57 10.44
CA LEU A 242 35.58 -3.93 10.22
C LEU A 242 35.53 -4.29 8.73
N ASN A 243 35.14 -3.37 7.87
CA ASN A 243 35.04 -3.60 6.44
C ASN A 243 36.38 -3.50 5.69
N ALA A 244 37.42 -2.92 6.31
CA ALA A 244 38.75 -2.82 5.73
C ALA A 244 39.48 -4.18 5.65
N THR A 245 39.07 -5.17 6.45
CA THR A 245 39.59 -6.54 6.40
C THR A 245 39.21 -7.27 5.13
N GLY A 246 38.19 -6.81 4.39
CA GLY A 246 37.79 -7.29 3.07
C GLY A 246 36.89 -8.55 3.06
N ASP A 247 36.84 -9.32 4.14
CA ASP A 247 36.13 -10.61 4.18
C ASP A 247 34.61 -10.46 4.33
N HIS A 248 34.18 -9.35 4.94
CA HIS A 248 32.77 -9.12 5.27
C HIS A 248 32.33 -7.68 4.98
N LYS A 249 31.06 -7.49 4.64
CA LYS A 249 30.47 -6.18 4.40
C LYS A 249 29.38 -5.90 5.42
N ILE A 250 29.76 -5.33 6.55
CA ILE A 250 28.85 -4.94 7.65
C ILE A 250 28.14 -3.64 7.30
N SER A 251 26.83 -3.59 7.48
CA SER A 251 26.00 -2.40 7.33
C SER A 251 25.74 -1.70 8.66
N PHE A 252 25.29 -0.45 8.63
CA PHE A 252 24.82 0.23 9.85
C PHE A 252 23.60 -0.47 10.47
N ASN A 253 22.74 -1.05 9.63
CA ASN A 253 21.60 -1.82 10.13
C ASN A 253 22.04 -3.02 10.98
N ASP A 254 23.10 -3.73 10.59
CA ASP A 254 23.64 -4.85 11.35
C ASP A 254 24.16 -4.42 12.73
N LEU A 255 24.80 -3.23 12.81
CA LEU A 255 25.23 -2.63 14.07
C LEU A 255 24.01 -2.28 14.95
N VAL A 256 22.95 -1.70 14.37
CA VAL A 256 21.73 -1.39 15.11
C VAL A 256 21.05 -2.67 15.62
N VAL A 257 20.93 -3.71 14.79
CA VAL A 257 20.38 -5.02 15.21
C VAL A 257 21.17 -5.58 16.39
N LYS A 258 22.49 -5.53 16.33
CA LYS A 258 23.36 -6.02 17.42
C LYS A 258 23.23 -5.17 18.70
N ALA A 259 23.21 -3.84 18.60
CA ALA A 259 23.01 -2.94 19.72
C ALA A 259 21.66 -3.16 20.40
N VAL A 260 20.58 -3.27 19.61
CA VAL A 260 19.24 -3.56 20.09
C VAL A 260 19.17 -4.92 20.78
N SER A 261 19.75 -5.97 20.18
CA SER A 261 19.73 -7.32 20.77
C SER A 261 20.45 -7.38 22.12
N LYS A 262 21.57 -6.68 22.26
CA LYS A 262 22.27 -6.56 23.56
C LYS A 262 21.49 -5.71 24.57
N ALA A 263 20.82 -4.65 24.13
CA ALA A 263 19.99 -3.82 24.99
C ALA A 263 18.75 -4.59 25.48
N LEU A 264 18.10 -5.42 24.65
CA LEU A 264 16.95 -6.24 25.04
C LEU A 264 17.29 -7.25 26.17
N LYS A 265 18.51 -7.81 26.17
CA LYS A 265 18.98 -8.67 27.29
C LYS A 265 19.11 -7.90 28.61
N LYS A 266 19.46 -6.60 28.55
CA LYS A 266 19.53 -5.75 29.75
C LYS A 266 18.17 -5.24 30.21
N HIS A 267 17.21 -5.16 29.29
CA HIS A 267 15.87 -4.59 29.53
C HIS A 267 14.77 -5.57 29.11
N PRO A 268 14.61 -6.70 29.80
CA PRO A 268 13.65 -7.76 29.42
C PRO A 268 12.19 -7.28 29.40
N ALA A 269 11.84 -6.22 30.14
CA ALA A 269 10.51 -5.61 30.10
C ALA A 269 10.16 -5.04 28.73
N VAL A 270 11.15 -4.60 27.94
CA VAL A 270 10.94 -4.13 26.56
C VAL A 270 10.78 -5.30 25.58
N ASN A 271 11.36 -6.47 25.92
CA ASN A 271 11.26 -7.71 25.16
C ASN A 271 10.03 -8.52 25.58
N SER A 272 8.87 -7.89 25.65
CA SER A 272 7.64 -8.48 26.19
C SER A 272 6.48 -8.33 25.22
N ALA A 273 5.40 -9.07 25.47
CA ALA A 273 4.18 -9.08 24.67
C ALA A 273 2.93 -8.93 25.54
N TRP A 274 1.96 -8.15 25.09
CA TRP A 274 0.64 -8.06 25.69
C TRP A 274 -0.27 -9.17 25.13
N LEU A 275 -0.75 -10.07 26.00
CA LEU A 275 -1.60 -11.21 25.62
C LEU A 275 -3.01 -11.13 26.25
N GLY A 276 -3.50 -9.92 26.56
CA GLY A 276 -4.78 -9.71 27.22
C GLY A 276 -4.67 -9.80 28.73
N ASP A 277 -4.76 -10.99 29.29
CA ASP A 277 -4.76 -11.22 30.73
C ASP A 277 -3.34 -11.36 31.33
N VAL A 278 -2.32 -11.50 30.49
CA VAL A 278 -0.92 -11.66 30.94
C VAL A 278 0.03 -10.84 30.07
N ILE A 279 1.14 -10.40 30.71
CA ILE A 279 2.31 -9.88 30.00
C ILE A 279 3.32 -11.03 29.93
N ARG A 280 3.68 -11.43 28.72
CA ARG A 280 4.74 -12.42 28.50
C ARG A 280 6.07 -11.70 28.34
N THR A 281 7.02 -11.97 29.21
CA THR A 281 8.41 -11.53 29.04
C THR A 281 9.19 -12.61 28.29
N ASN A 282 9.82 -12.24 27.17
CA ASN A 282 10.61 -13.15 26.35
C ASN A 282 12.08 -13.11 26.81
N TYR A 283 12.68 -14.27 27.04
CA TYR A 283 14.11 -14.39 27.36
C TYR A 283 14.97 -14.56 26.11
N ASP A 284 14.40 -15.11 25.05
CA ASP A 284 15.02 -15.16 23.74
C ASP A 284 14.85 -13.83 23.01
N VAL A 285 15.88 -13.43 22.27
CA VAL A 285 15.87 -12.17 21.53
C VAL A 285 15.77 -12.48 20.04
N HIS A 286 14.57 -12.31 19.50
CA HIS A 286 14.25 -12.53 18.10
C HIS A 286 13.89 -11.18 17.45
N VAL A 287 14.81 -10.67 16.64
CA VAL A 287 14.66 -9.31 16.07
C VAL A 287 14.11 -9.40 14.65
N GLY A 288 12.89 -8.92 14.47
CA GLY A 288 12.30 -8.70 13.16
C GLY A 288 12.89 -7.46 12.48
N VAL A 289 13.28 -7.58 11.23
CA VAL A 289 13.80 -6.46 10.44
C VAL A 289 12.86 -6.19 9.27
N ALA A 290 12.23 -5.02 9.26
CA ALA A 290 11.29 -4.66 8.22
C ALA A 290 11.98 -4.50 6.85
N VAL A 291 11.51 -5.22 5.85
CA VAL A 291 11.98 -5.17 4.45
C VAL A 291 10.82 -4.79 3.55
N ALA A 292 11.01 -3.73 2.76
CA ALA A 292 10.02 -3.30 1.77
C ALA A 292 10.00 -4.28 0.59
N VAL A 293 8.80 -4.69 0.20
CA VAL A 293 8.50 -5.50 -0.99
C VAL A 293 7.46 -4.79 -1.84
N GLU A 294 7.26 -5.24 -3.07
CA GLU A 294 6.34 -4.63 -4.03
C GLU A 294 4.90 -4.53 -3.47
N ASP A 295 4.41 -5.59 -2.81
CA ASP A 295 3.05 -5.67 -2.29
C ASP A 295 2.89 -5.10 -0.87
N GLY A 296 3.98 -4.66 -0.22
CA GLY A 296 3.90 -4.14 1.15
C GLY A 296 5.21 -4.20 1.94
N LEU A 297 5.13 -4.71 3.15
CA LEU A 297 6.26 -4.83 4.08
C LEU A 297 6.27 -6.23 4.69
N LEU A 298 7.41 -6.90 4.64
CA LEU A 298 7.65 -8.16 5.35
C LEU A 298 8.65 -7.94 6.48
N VAL A 299 8.56 -8.72 7.54
CA VAL A 299 9.40 -8.57 8.74
C VAL A 299 10.11 -9.89 9.04
N PRO A 300 11.11 -10.30 8.24
CA PRO A 300 11.89 -11.51 8.55
C PRO A 300 12.61 -11.39 9.89
N VAL A 301 12.79 -12.54 10.57
CA VAL A 301 13.18 -12.62 11.97
C VAL A 301 14.58 -13.21 12.11
N ILE A 302 15.50 -12.43 12.67
CA ILE A 302 16.82 -12.89 13.09
C ILE A 302 16.68 -13.52 14.47
N ARG A 303 16.64 -14.84 14.52
CA ARG A 303 16.48 -15.58 15.78
C ARG A 303 17.77 -15.55 16.60
N HIS A 304 17.63 -15.44 17.94
CA HIS A 304 18.76 -15.38 18.89
C HIS A 304 19.83 -14.35 18.48
N ALA A 305 19.39 -13.14 18.10
CA ALA A 305 20.27 -12.09 17.59
C ALA A 305 21.32 -11.64 18.62
N ASP A 306 21.05 -11.79 19.92
CA ASP A 306 21.98 -11.52 21.02
C ASP A 306 23.20 -12.43 21.00
N ALA A 307 23.03 -13.70 20.63
CA ALA A 307 24.11 -14.69 20.54
C ALA A 307 24.91 -14.65 19.22
N LYS A 308 24.34 -14.08 18.16
CA LYS A 308 24.97 -14.06 16.83
C LYS A 308 26.05 -12.98 16.72
N SER A 309 27.11 -13.29 15.95
CA SER A 309 28.12 -12.31 15.56
C SER A 309 27.57 -11.31 14.54
N LEU A 310 28.23 -10.17 14.37
CA LEU A 310 27.88 -9.18 13.33
C LEU A 310 27.92 -9.79 11.90
N THR A 311 28.83 -10.71 11.65
CA THR A 311 28.96 -11.37 10.35
C THR A 311 27.79 -12.30 10.08
N GLN A 312 27.33 -13.06 11.08
CA GLN A 312 26.14 -13.92 10.97
C GLN A 312 24.87 -13.06 10.76
N ILE A 313 24.68 -12.00 11.54
CA ILE A 313 23.57 -11.07 11.37
C ILE A 313 23.57 -10.48 9.94
N SER A 314 24.72 -9.99 9.46
CA SER A 314 24.84 -9.40 8.12
C SER A 314 24.53 -10.43 7.01
N ALA A 315 24.93 -11.68 7.17
CA ALA A 315 24.65 -12.73 6.21
C ALA A 315 23.14 -13.03 6.14
N GLU A 316 22.49 -13.18 7.30
CA GLU A 316 21.03 -13.44 7.37
C GLU A 316 20.20 -12.26 6.84
N VAL A 317 20.56 -11.02 7.20
CA VAL A 317 19.85 -9.83 6.70
C VAL A 317 19.92 -9.75 5.17
N LYS A 318 21.09 -10.06 4.57
CA LYS A 318 21.26 -10.08 3.11
C LYS A 318 20.45 -11.21 2.46
N ASP A 319 20.49 -12.41 3.04
CA ASP A 319 19.71 -13.54 2.55
C ASP A 319 18.20 -13.23 2.58
N PHE A 320 17.69 -12.75 3.72
CA PHE A 320 16.30 -12.33 3.85
C PHE A 320 15.90 -11.24 2.85
N ALA A 321 16.74 -10.22 2.66
CA ALA A 321 16.47 -9.16 1.70
C ALA A 321 16.42 -9.69 0.25
N GLN A 322 17.26 -10.66 -0.10
CA GLN A 322 17.24 -11.29 -1.42
C GLN A 322 16.01 -12.18 -1.60
N ARG A 323 15.68 -13.03 -0.61
CA ARG A 323 14.49 -13.89 -0.65
C ARG A 323 13.19 -13.10 -0.62
N ALA A 324 13.15 -11.96 0.10
CA ALA A 324 12.00 -11.05 0.08
C ALA A 324 11.74 -10.51 -1.33
N LYS A 325 12.77 -10.01 -2.01
CA LYS A 325 12.67 -9.47 -3.38
C LYS A 325 12.23 -10.52 -4.40
N THR A 326 12.62 -11.77 -4.20
CA THR A 326 12.28 -12.90 -5.09
C THR A 326 11.01 -13.64 -4.67
N LYS A 327 10.27 -13.12 -3.67
CA LYS A 327 9.02 -13.72 -3.12
C LYS A 327 9.23 -15.17 -2.61
N LYS A 328 10.44 -15.50 -2.11
CA LYS A 328 10.81 -16.83 -1.63
C LYS A 328 10.90 -16.97 -0.10
N LEU A 329 10.48 -15.94 0.64
CA LEU A 329 10.35 -16.06 2.09
C LEU A 329 9.22 -17.03 2.44
N GLN A 330 9.45 -17.85 3.47
CA GLN A 330 8.46 -18.77 3.99
C GLN A 330 7.82 -18.21 5.27
N PRO A 331 6.60 -18.60 5.66
CA PRO A 331 5.96 -18.18 6.90
C PRO A 331 6.85 -18.31 8.14
N ALA A 332 7.62 -19.37 8.24
CA ALA A 332 8.59 -19.58 9.32
C ALA A 332 9.68 -18.51 9.40
N ASP A 333 9.94 -17.77 8.32
CA ASP A 333 10.97 -16.72 8.31
C ASP A 333 10.52 -15.41 8.99
N TRP A 334 9.22 -15.14 9.07
CA TRP A 334 8.68 -13.88 9.64
C TRP A 334 7.76 -14.04 10.85
N GLU A 335 7.64 -15.26 11.39
CA GLU A 335 6.90 -15.53 12.61
C GLU A 335 7.83 -15.62 13.83
N GLY A 336 7.32 -15.25 15.01
CA GLY A 336 8.00 -15.44 16.28
C GLY A 336 9.06 -14.39 16.61
N ASN A 337 8.95 -13.17 16.06
CA ASN A 337 9.70 -12.02 16.53
C ASN A 337 9.28 -11.62 17.95
N THR A 338 10.19 -11.01 18.67
CA THR A 338 9.94 -10.47 20.01
C THR A 338 10.18 -8.96 20.08
N PHE A 339 10.76 -8.40 19.03
CA PHE A 339 11.02 -6.98 18.84
C PHE A 339 11.18 -6.69 17.35
N THR A 340 10.75 -5.53 16.90
CA THR A 340 10.83 -5.15 15.47
C THR A 340 11.71 -3.91 15.27
N ILE A 341 12.49 -3.89 14.19
CA ILE A 341 13.26 -2.73 13.71
C ILE A 341 12.77 -2.35 12.32
N SER A 342 12.45 -1.07 12.13
CA SER A 342 12.13 -0.48 10.82
C SER A 342 13.16 0.60 10.48
N ASN A 343 13.84 0.48 9.36
CA ASN A 343 14.91 1.40 8.95
C ASN A 343 14.55 2.09 7.63
N LEU A 344 14.31 3.40 7.70
CA LEU A 344 14.06 4.26 6.54
C LEU A 344 15.20 5.26 6.26
N GLY A 345 16.34 5.10 6.94
CA GLY A 345 17.49 5.97 6.77
C GLY A 345 18.03 6.01 5.34
N MET A 346 17.96 4.88 4.63
CA MET A 346 18.37 4.81 3.22
C MET A 346 17.50 5.64 2.26
N PHE A 347 16.29 6.01 2.69
CA PHE A 347 15.36 6.87 1.94
C PHE A 347 15.51 8.35 2.30
N GLY A 348 16.48 8.72 3.16
CA GLY A 348 16.73 10.09 3.57
C GLY A 348 15.75 10.61 4.65
N ILE A 349 14.96 9.75 5.28
CA ILE A 349 14.02 10.11 6.34
C ILE A 349 14.81 10.40 7.62
N ASP A 350 14.67 11.60 8.16
CA ASP A 350 15.34 12.04 9.38
C ASP A 350 14.83 11.31 10.62
N GLN A 351 13.50 11.31 10.81
CA GLN A 351 12.83 10.57 11.88
C GLN A 351 11.40 10.21 11.47
N PHE A 352 10.87 9.13 12.04
CA PHE A 352 9.47 8.73 11.87
C PHE A 352 9.01 7.90 13.06
N THR A 353 7.69 7.71 13.18
CA THR A 353 7.09 6.79 14.15
C THR A 353 6.57 5.58 13.43
N ALA A 354 6.83 4.39 13.96
CA ALA A 354 6.31 3.13 13.43
C ALA A 354 5.11 2.66 14.28
N ILE A 355 4.21 1.88 13.67
CA ILE A 355 3.13 1.19 14.38
C ILE A 355 3.71 -0.10 14.95
N VAL A 356 3.43 -0.39 16.21
CA VAL A 356 3.87 -1.61 16.88
C VAL A 356 3.30 -2.83 16.15
N ASN A 357 4.14 -3.84 15.90
CA ASN A 357 3.76 -5.07 15.23
C ASN A 357 3.36 -6.13 16.28
N PRO A 358 2.08 -6.42 16.50
CA PRO A 358 1.68 -7.41 17.50
C PRO A 358 2.22 -8.81 17.17
N PRO A 359 2.61 -9.60 18.19
CA PRO A 359 2.43 -9.39 19.64
C PRO A 359 3.53 -8.57 20.32
N ASP A 360 4.52 -8.01 19.59
CA ASP A 360 5.59 -7.20 20.17
C ASP A 360 5.02 -6.02 20.96
N SER A 361 5.72 -5.59 22.02
CA SER A 361 5.37 -4.38 22.77
C SER A 361 6.03 -3.13 22.19
N CYS A 362 7.10 -3.27 21.42
CA CYS A 362 7.88 -2.15 20.92
C CYS A 362 8.40 -2.37 19.50
N ILE A 363 8.60 -1.24 18.81
CA ILE A 363 9.27 -1.18 17.50
C ILE A 363 10.22 0.02 17.47
N LEU A 364 11.43 -0.20 16.95
CA LEU A 364 12.43 0.85 16.78
C LEU A 364 12.43 1.36 15.34
N ALA A 365 12.13 2.63 15.15
CA ALA A 365 12.27 3.36 13.90
C ALA A 365 13.68 3.98 13.84
N VAL A 366 14.40 3.69 12.74
CA VAL A 366 15.78 4.15 12.52
C VAL A 366 15.80 5.14 11.38
N GLY A 367 16.20 6.38 11.69
CA GLY A 367 16.36 7.46 10.72
C GLY A 367 17.70 7.41 9.98
N GLY A 368 17.89 8.36 9.06
CA GLY A 368 19.14 8.54 8.31
C GLY A 368 20.25 9.12 9.18
N ILE A 369 21.48 8.79 8.86
CA ILE A 369 22.66 9.45 9.43
C ILE A 369 22.85 10.76 8.68
N GLN A 370 22.82 11.88 9.41
CA GLN A 370 22.96 13.23 8.87
C GLN A 370 24.19 13.92 9.43
N ALA A 371 24.96 14.57 8.55
CA ALA A 371 26.05 15.44 8.96
C ALA A 371 25.48 16.80 9.39
N VAL A 372 25.60 17.12 10.69
CA VAL A 372 25.06 18.33 11.30
C VAL A 372 26.08 18.98 12.20
N PRO A 373 25.98 20.31 12.47
CA PRO A 373 26.79 20.94 13.48
C PRO A 373 26.48 20.39 14.86
N VAL A 374 27.49 19.88 15.56
CA VAL A 374 27.37 19.39 16.94
C VAL A 374 28.34 20.13 17.86
N VAL A 375 28.02 20.19 19.14
CA VAL A 375 28.95 20.78 20.14
C VAL A 375 29.77 19.65 20.76
N LYS A 376 31.07 19.60 20.47
CA LYS A 376 32.04 18.69 21.10
C LYS A 376 33.11 19.53 21.83
N ASN A 377 33.34 19.27 23.11
CA ASN A 377 34.32 20.00 23.94
C ASN A 377 34.14 21.53 23.92
N GLY A 378 32.89 22.00 23.86
CA GLY A 378 32.57 23.44 23.83
C GLY A 378 32.73 24.10 22.46
N GLN A 379 33.12 23.37 21.43
CA GLN A 379 33.25 23.86 20.05
C GLN A 379 32.21 23.28 19.14
N VAL A 380 31.74 24.08 18.17
CA VAL A 380 30.83 23.61 17.11
C VAL A 380 31.70 22.96 16.03
N VAL A 381 31.47 21.67 15.82
CA VAL A 381 32.15 20.85 14.82
C VAL A 381 31.15 20.07 13.97
N PRO A 382 31.51 19.64 12.74
CA PRO A 382 30.70 18.66 12.02
C PRO A 382 30.65 17.36 12.79
N GLY A 383 29.45 16.74 12.89
CA GLY A 383 29.23 15.42 13.49
C GLY A 383 28.13 14.68 12.77
N ASN A 384 28.10 13.38 12.89
CA ASN A 384 27.11 12.52 12.26
C ASN A 384 26.07 12.07 13.29
N ILE A 385 24.82 12.49 13.13
CA ILE A 385 23.73 12.18 14.05
C ILE A 385 22.70 11.30 13.37
N MET A 386 22.26 10.27 14.09
CA MET A 386 21.15 9.42 13.71
C MET A 386 20.05 9.53 14.77
N LYS A 387 18.79 9.69 14.34
CA LYS A 387 17.64 9.69 15.23
C LYS A 387 17.03 8.31 15.31
N LEU A 388 16.79 7.86 16.53
CA LEU A 388 16.07 6.64 16.86
C LEU A 388 14.74 7.01 17.51
N THR A 389 13.65 6.43 17.04
CA THR A 389 12.32 6.61 17.65
C THR A 389 11.77 5.25 18.06
N LEU A 390 11.57 5.06 19.34
CA LEU A 390 10.95 3.87 19.91
C LEU A 390 9.45 4.13 20.05
N SER A 391 8.63 3.31 19.39
CA SER A 391 7.18 3.25 19.61
C SER A 391 6.89 2.12 20.58
N CYS A 392 6.15 2.39 21.63
CA CYS A 392 5.84 1.42 22.69
C CYS A 392 4.34 1.31 22.92
N ASP A 393 3.90 0.11 23.30
CA ASP A 393 2.59 -0.14 23.90
C ASP A 393 2.67 0.21 25.41
N HIS A 394 1.97 1.28 25.82
CA HIS A 394 2.02 1.78 27.20
C HIS A 394 1.40 0.84 28.22
N ARG A 395 0.71 -0.19 27.79
CA ARG A 395 0.20 -1.24 28.71
C ARG A 395 1.32 -2.12 29.24
N VAL A 396 2.45 -2.22 28.52
CA VAL A 396 3.59 -3.10 28.84
C VAL A 396 4.82 -2.30 29.23
N VAL A 397 5.14 -1.24 28.48
CA VAL A 397 6.35 -0.44 28.64
C VAL A 397 5.97 0.98 29.01
N ASP A 398 6.56 1.52 30.05
CA ASP A 398 6.44 2.93 30.46
C ASP A 398 7.58 3.80 29.93
N GLY A 399 7.47 5.11 30.14
CA GLY A 399 8.46 6.09 29.68
C GLY A 399 9.84 5.89 30.28
N ALA A 400 9.95 5.46 31.54
CA ALA A 400 11.22 5.25 32.21
C ALA A 400 11.94 4.00 31.67
N THR A 401 11.19 2.90 31.52
CA THR A 401 11.69 1.64 30.95
C THR A 401 12.14 1.80 29.51
N GLY A 402 11.31 2.45 28.66
CA GLY A 402 11.67 2.72 27.26
C GLY A 402 12.87 3.65 27.11
N SER A 403 12.98 4.67 27.97
CA SER A 403 14.13 5.58 27.97
C SER A 403 15.42 4.89 28.42
N ALA A 404 15.38 4.04 29.44
CA ALA A 404 16.53 3.24 29.89
C ALA A 404 17.03 2.31 28.79
N PHE A 405 16.12 1.66 28.05
CA PHE A 405 16.44 0.84 26.90
C PHE A 405 17.12 1.66 25.79
N LEU A 406 16.52 2.79 25.38
CA LEU A 406 17.12 3.67 24.36
C LEU A 406 18.50 4.20 24.75
N ASN A 407 18.71 4.55 26.03
CA ASN A 407 20.02 4.93 26.54
C ASN A 407 21.06 3.81 26.39
N SER A 408 20.66 2.56 26.61
CA SER A 408 21.55 1.41 26.38
C SER A 408 21.88 1.22 24.90
N VAL A 409 20.88 1.33 24.00
CA VAL A 409 21.10 1.28 22.54
C VAL A 409 22.04 2.41 22.09
N LYS A 410 21.80 3.64 22.57
CA LYS A 410 22.66 4.79 22.32
C LYS A 410 24.10 4.52 22.76
N ALA A 411 24.31 4.07 23.99
CA ALA A 411 25.64 3.79 24.51
C ALA A 411 26.40 2.73 23.67
N PHE A 412 25.69 1.68 23.20
CA PHE A 412 26.28 0.68 22.32
C PHE A 412 26.65 1.21 20.94
N LEU A 413 25.85 2.12 20.37
CA LEU A 413 26.16 2.72 19.06
C LEU A 413 27.26 3.80 19.16
N GLU A 414 27.27 4.58 20.24
CA GLU A 414 28.32 5.59 20.49
C GLU A 414 29.65 4.96 20.95
N SER A 415 29.63 3.70 21.39
CA SER A 415 30.82 2.93 21.78
C SER A 415 30.71 1.48 21.33
N PRO A 416 30.86 1.17 20.03
CA PRO A 416 30.56 -0.13 19.46
C PRO A 416 31.34 -1.31 20.07
N VAL A 417 32.54 -1.05 20.60
CA VAL A 417 33.37 -2.07 21.27
C VAL A 417 32.68 -2.66 22.52
N THR A 418 31.78 -1.91 23.15
CA THR A 418 31.02 -2.36 24.33
C THR A 418 29.96 -3.42 24.01
N MET A 419 29.62 -3.59 22.73
CA MET A 419 28.75 -4.68 22.28
C MET A 419 29.41 -6.06 22.36
N MET A 420 30.73 -6.10 22.52
CA MET A 420 31.50 -7.36 22.67
C MET A 420 31.43 -7.92 24.09
N LEU A 421 30.99 -7.13 25.06
CA LEU A 421 30.74 -7.54 26.44
C LEU A 421 29.33 -8.15 26.55
#